data_a3550e7572ab736638348317e9059496
#
_entry.id   a3550e7572ab736638348317e9059496
#
_cell.length_a   1.000
_cell.length_b   1.000
_cell.length_c   1.000
_cell.angle_alpha   90.00
_cell.angle_beta   90.00
_cell.angle_gamma   90.00
#
_symmetry.space_group_name_H-M   'P 1'
#
loop_
_entity.id
_entity.type
_entity.pdbx_description
1 polymer ?
#
loop_
_entity_poly.entity_id
_entity_poly.type
_entity_poly.pdbx_seq_one_letter_code
_entity_poly.pdbx_strand_id
1 'polypeptide(L)'
;MKSPKPSHRRGEVWWVNLDPTVGTEVRKTRPAIIVSPSDMNAALPRVIIAPLTSKSHPLGCRPRVTFEKTDGFILLDQLRSVDKQRLVRPMGSIPEDHWLPVLLEMLS
;
A
#
# COMPACT_ATOMS: atom_id res chain seq x y z
N MET A 1 4.90 24.97 19.16
CA MET A 1 3.77 24.16 18.76
C MET A 1 4.21 23.00 17.86
N LYS A 2 3.69 21.87 18.16
CA LYS A 2 4.02 20.68 17.36
C LYS A 2 3.25 20.64 16.07
N SER A 3 3.91 20.23 15.02
CA SER A 3 3.20 19.85 13.82
C SER A 3 2.31 18.67 14.10
N PRO A 4 1.14 18.59 13.47
CA PRO A 4 0.34 17.38 13.56
C PRO A 4 1.17 16.21 13.07
N LYS A 5 0.97 15.07 13.69
CA LYS A 5 1.59 13.87 13.19
C LYS A 5 1.12 13.62 11.76
N PRO A 6 2.00 13.12 10.90
CA PRO A 6 1.55 12.78 9.57
C PRO A 6 0.41 11.80 9.68
N SER A 7 -0.71 12.16 9.09
CA SER A 7 -1.81 11.25 8.93
C SER A 7 -1.40 10.19 7.90
N HIS A 8 -2.06 9.07 7.94
CA HIS A 8 -1.83 8.01 6.96
C HIS A 8 -2.50 8.42 5.66
N ARG A 9 -1.73 8.96 4.73
CA ARG A 9 -2.26 9.54 3.50
C ARG A 9 -2.29 8.53 2.37
N ARG A 10 -3.29 8.66 1.51
CA ARG A 10 -3.33 7.86 0.29
C ARG A 10 -2.05 8.07 -0.51
N GLY A 11 -1.46 6.97 -0.96
CA GLY A 11 -0.23 7.02 -1.75
C GLY A 11 1.03 6.88 -0.92
N GLU A 12 0.94 7.00 0.39
CA GLU A 12 2.11 6.76 1.24
C GLU A 12 2.48 5.29 1.26
N VAL A 13 3.78 5.03 1.21
CA VAL A 13 4.33 3.69 1.35
C VAL A 13 4.83 3.53 2.76
N TRP A 14 4.40 2.46 3.40
CA TRP A 14 4.77 2.13 4.77
C TRP A 14 5.38 0.75 4.82
N TRP A 15 6.28 0.57 5.76
CA TRP A 15 6.76 -0.76 6.14
C TRP A 15 5.68 -1.39 7.00
N VAL A 16 5.07 -2.48 6.54
CA VAL A 16 3.86 -3.04 7.14
C VAL A 16 4.07 -4.49 7.51
N ASN A 17 3.63 -4.85 8.71
CA ASN A 17 3.62 -6.25 9.13
C ASN A 17 2.37 -6.93 8.59
N LEU A 18 2.55 -7.83 7.63
CA LEU A 18 1.46 -8.52 6.95
C LEU A 18 1.13 -9.88 7.54
N ASP A 19 1.90 -10.38 8.48
CA ASP A 19 1.62 -11.66 9.12
C ASP A 19 0.53 -11.50 10.19
N PRO A 20 -0.29 -12.54 10.38
CA PRO A 20 -0.34 -13.77 9.61
C PRO A 20 -1.08 -13.59 8.27
N THR A 21 -0.69 -14.39 7.29
CA THR A 21 -1.35 -14.41 5.98
C THR A 21 -1.80 -15.83 5.67
N VAL A 22 -2.63 -15.99 4.61
CA VAL A 22 -3.21 -17.27 4.24
C VAL A 22 -2.82 -17.60 2.81
N GLY A 23 -2.40 -18.86 2.59
CA GLY A 23 -2.14 -19.37 1.25
C GLY A 23 -1.02 -18.64 0.53
N THR A 24 -1.32 -18.14 -0.66
CA THR A 24 -0.32 -17.48 -1.52
C THR A 24 -0.18 -15.99 -1.27
N GLU A 25 -0.84 -15.47 -0.24
CA GLU A 25 -0.71 -14.05 0.09
C GLU A 25 0.72 -13.71 0.48
N VAL A 26 1.12 -12.48 0.21
CA VAL A 26 2.45 -11.98 0.55
C VAL A 26 2.58 -11.92 2.07
N ARG A 27 3.68 -12.45 2.57
CA ARG A 27 3.92 -12.60 4.02
C ARG A 27 4.97 -11.64 4.53
N LYS A 28 5.08 -11.62 5.85
CA LYS A 28 6.12 -10.89 6.59
C LYS A 28 5.92 -9.39 6.50
N THR A 29 6.91 -8.68 6.98
CA THR A 29 6.94 -7.23 6.89
C THR A 29 7.49 -6.85 5.54
N ARG A 30 6.79 -5.97 4.84
CA ARG A 30 7.24 -5.47 3.55
C ARG A 30 6.61 -4.11 3.25
N PRO A 31 7.14 -3.41 2.26
CA PRO A 31 6.53 -2.16 1.83
C PRO A 31 5.13 -2.40 1.30
N ALA A 32 4.23 -1.49 1.63
CA ALA A 32 2.87 -1.50 1.12
C ALA A 32 2.40 -0.07 0.95
N ILE A 33 1.57 0.17 -0.05
CA ILE A 33 1.05 1.50 -0.33
C ILE A 33 -0.36 1.62 0.24
N ILE A 34 -0.66 2.76 0.86
CA ILE A 34 -2.01 3.05 1.34
C ILE A 34 -2.84 3.49 0.15
N VAL A 35 -3.91 2.77 -0.13
CA VAL A 35 -4.81 3.09 -1.25
C VAL A 35 -6.11 3.71 -0.79
N SER A 36 -6.47 3.59 0.49
CA SER A 36 -7.69 4.19 1.01
C SER A 36 -7.57 5.72 1.11
N PRO A 37 -8.71 6.44 0.97
CA PRO A 37 -8.69 7.90 1.03
C PRO A 37 -8.19 8.42 2.37
N SER A 38 -7.53 9.58 2.32
CA SER A 38 -6.92 10.16 3.52
C SER A 38 -7.94 10.50 4.61
N ASP A 39 -9.14 10.94 4.23
CA ASP A 39 -10.18 11.23 5.21
C ASP A 39 -10.69 9.97 5.90
N MET A 40 -10.83 8.86 5.15
CA MET A 40 -11.15 7.58 5.74
C MET A 40 -10.06 7.13 6.71
N ASN A 41 -8.80 7.29 6.31
CA ASN A 41 -7.67 6.89 7.12
C ASN A 41 -7.61 7.68 8.44
N ALA A 42 -8.02 8.95 8.41
CA ALA A 42 -8.06 9.76 9.62
C ALA A 42 -9.18 9.33 10.56
N ALA A 43 -10.28 8.86 10.01
CA ALA A 43 -11.48 8.54 10.78
C ALA A 43 -11.50 7.14 11.37
N LEU A 44 -10.80 6.19 10.76
CA LEU A 44 -10.89 4.78 11.13
C LEU A 44 -9.57 4.26 11.70
N PRO A 45 -9.61 3.23 12.54
CA PRO A 45 -8.38 2.60 13.06
C PRO A 45 -7.69 1.72 12.03
N ARG A 46 -8.24 1.60 10.82
CA ARG A 46 -7.71 0.75 9.76
C ARG A 46 -7.45 1.54 8.50
N VAL A 47 -6.59 1.01 7.66
CA VAL A 47 -6.33 1.52 6.32
C VAL A 47 -6.38 0.35 5.34
N ILE A 48 -6.61 0.65 4.06
CA ILE A 48 -6.54 -0.36 3.00
C ILE A 48 -5.22 -0.19 2.31
N ILE A 49 -4.47 -1.30 2.19
CA ILE A 49 -3.14 -1.28 1.61
C ILE A 49 -3.03 -2.30 0.47
N ALA A 50 -2.03 -2.08 -0.38
CA ALA A 50 -1.61 -3.04 -1.39
C ALA A 50 -0.11 -3.28 -1.21
N PRO A 51 0.33 -4.55 -1.12
CA PRO A 51 1.76 -4.83 -0.95
C PRO A 51 2.56 -4.46 -2.18
N LEU A 52 3.82 -4.09 -1.98
CA LEU A 52 4.80 -3.95 -3.04
C LEU A 52 5.71 -5.17 -3.02
N THR A 53 6.14 -5.60 -4.20
CA THR A 53 7.10 -6.69 -4.31
C THR A 53 8.01 -6.47 -5.50
N SER A 54 9.27 -6.88 -5.38
CA SER A 54 10.20 -6.86 -6.51
C SER A 54 10.08 -8.11 -7.38
N LYS A 55 9.31 -9.09 -6.92
CA LYS A 55 9.18 -10.37 -7.62
C LYS A 55 7.71 -10.66 -7.86
N SER A 56 7.31 -10.62 -9.12
CA SER A 56 5.94 -10.93 -9.50
C SER A 56 5.87 -11.16 -11.00
N HIS A 57 4.81 -11.81 -11.44
CA HIS A 57 4.48 -11.89 -12.85
C HIS A 57 3.81 -10.59 -13.28
N PRO A 58 4.16 -10.05 -14.44
CA PRO A 58 3.46 -8.88 -14.96
C PRO A 58 1.99 -9.23 -15.21
N LEU A 59 1.12 -8.42 -14.63
CA LEU A 59 -0.32 -8.50 -14.86
C LEU A 59 -0.84 -7.07 -14.95
N GLY A 60 -1.95 -6.90 -15.68
CA GLY A 60 -2.55 -5.58 -15.83
C GLY A 60 -2.96 -4.95 -14.50
N CYS A 61 -3.31 -5.77 -13.51
CA CYS A 61 -3.68 -5.30 -12.18
C CYS A 61 -2.48 -5.12 -11.23
N ARG A 62 -1.25 -5.23 -11.74
CA ARG A 62 -0.03 -5.06 -10.95
C ARG A 62 0.85 -4.00 -11.59
N PRO A 63 0.57 -2.72 -11.33
CA PRO A 63 1.37 -1.65 -11.91
C PRO A 63 2.83 -1.77 -11.55
N ARG A 64 3.69 -1.56 -12.56
CA ARG A 64 5.14 -1.53 -12.35
C ARG A 64 5.52 -0.15 -11.82
N VAL A 65 6.33 -0.13 -10.78
CA VAL A 65 6.79 1.12 -10.17
C VAL A 65 8.25 0.97 -9.80
N THR A 66 8.93 2.11 -9.66
CA THR A 66 10.27 2.16 -9.09
C THR A 66 10.15 2.90 -7.76
N PHE A 67 10.52 2.24 -6.69
CA PHE A 67 10.46 2.82 -5.35
C PHE A 67 11.77 2.56 -4.62
N GLU A 68 12.37 3.61 -4.08
CA GLU A 68 13.68 3.53 -3.42
C GLU A 68 14.72 2.83 -4.31
N LYS A 69 14.75 3.21 -5.59
CA LYS A 69 15.69 2.67 -6.58
C LYS A 69 15.50 1.18 -6.87
N THR A 70 14.37 0.61 -6.44
CA THR A 70 14.05 -0.78 -6.71
C THR A 70 12.83 -0.85 -7.61
N ASP A 71 12.96 -1.56 -8.71
CA ASP A 71 11.82 -1.81 -9.60
C ASP A 71 10.96 -2.90 -9.00
N GLY A 72 9.67 -2.72 -9.09
CA GLY A 72 8.74 -3.70 -8.54
C GLY A 72 7.33 -3.48 -9.02
N PHE A 73 6.41 -4.12 -8.33
CA PHE A 73 4.98 -4.09 -8.66
C PHE A 73 4.17 -3.75 -7.44
N ILE A 74 3.08 -3.03 -7.66
CA ILE A 74 2.05 -2.86 -6.64
C ILE A 74 1.02 -3.97 -6.85
N LEU A 75 0.82 -4.79 -5.83
CA LEU A 75 -0.09 -5.93 -5.94
C LEU A 75 -1.52 -5.50 -5.62
N LEU A 76 -2.15 -4.80 -6.56
CA LEU A 76 -3.52 -4.31 -6.35
C LEU A 76 -4.53 -5.45 -6.22
N ASP A 77 -4.20 -6.64 -6.71
CA ASP A 77 -5.04 -7.82 -6.52
C ASP A 77 -4.96 -8.39 -5.11
N GLN A 78 -4.05 -7.89 -4.27
CA GLN A 78 -3.92 -8.32 -2.88
C GLN A 78 -4.26 -7.20 -1.90
N LEU A 79 -5.25 -6.40 -2.24
CA LEU A 79 -5.74 -5.38 -1.34
C LEU A 79 -6.20 -6.00 -0.03
N ARG A 80 -5.88 -5.34 1.08
CA ARG A 80 -6.39 -5.79 2.37
C ARG A 80 -6.51 -4.62 3.32
N SER A 81 -7.49 -4.73 4.21
CA SER A 81 -7.64 -3.80 5.31
C SER A 81 -6.77 -4.25 6.46
N VAL A 82 -5.98 -3.36 7.01
CA VAL A 82 -5.11 -3.67 8.13
C VAL A 82 -5.29 -2.62 9.23
N ASP A 83 -5.11 -3.05 10.47
CA ASP A 83 -5.07 -2.12 11.59
C ASP A 83 -3.83 -1.22 11.46
N LYS A 84 -3.98 0.05 11.82
CA LYS A 84 -2.86 0.98 11.75
C LYS A 84 -1.65 0.53 12.57
N GLN A 85 -1.88 -0.29 13.59
CA GLN A 85 -0.79 -0.81 14.41
C GLN A 85 0.17 -1.71 13.63
N ARG A 86 -0.27 -2.22 12.48
CA ARG A 86 0.58 -3.02 11.61
C ARG A 86 1.54 -2.17 10.78
N LEU A 87 1.32 -0.87 10.71
CA LEU A 87 2.18 0.06 9.99
C LEU A 87 3.35 0.44 10.89
N VAL A 88 4.55 0.02 10.51
CA VAL A 88 5.74 0.15 11.34
C VAL A 88 6.39 1.51 11.20
N ARG A 89 6.64 1.95 9.95
CA ARG A 89 7.24 3.25 9.68
C ARG A 89 6.94 3.70 8.27
N PRO A 90 6.83 5.01 8.06
CA PRO A 90 6.65 5.54 6.71
C PRO A 90 7.96 5.44 5.93
N MET A 91 7.84 5.22 4.61
CA MET A 91 8.99 5.07 3.72
C MET A 91 9.02 6.11 2.61
N GLY A 92 7.90 6.75 2.31
CA GLY A 92 7.80 7.69 1.20
C GLY A 92 6.41 7.61 0.59
N SER A 93 6.31 7.97 -0.68
CA SER A 93 5.03 7.95 -1.37
C SER A 93 5.21 7.67 -2.85
N ILE A 94 4.13 7.20 -3.48
CA ILE A 94 4.06 6.99 -4.92
C ILE A 94 2.87 7.80 -5.44
N PRO A 95 3.05 8.62 -6.47
CA PRO A 95 1.95 9.42 -7.01
C PRO A 95 0.77 8.58 -7.46
N GLU A 96 -0.44 9.09 -7.24
CA GLU A 96 -1.66 8.36 -7.55
C GLU A 96 -1.79 7.98 -9.02
N ASP A 97 -1.26 8.79 -9.92
CA ASP A 97 -1.36 8.50 -11.36
C ASP A 97 -0.62 7.23 -11.76
N HIS A 98 0.26 6.71 -10.90
CA HIS A 98 0.97 5.46 -11.17
C HIS A 98 0.13 4.22 -10.87
N TRP A 99 -0.96 4.33 -10.10
CA TRP A 99 -1.69 3.13 -9.69
C TRP A 99 -3.21 3.33 -9.58
N LEU A 100 -3.68 4.54 -9.27
CA LEU A 100 -5.10 4.75 -9.03
C LEU A 100 -5.97 4.44 -10.25
N PRO A 101 -5.60 4.82 -11.48
CA PRO A 101 -6.41 4.44 -12.65
C PRO A 101 -6.58 2.94 -12.80
N VAL A 102 -5.54 2.16 -12.49
CA VAL A 102 -5.62 0.70 -12.56
C VAL A 102 -6.58 0.17 -11.52
N LEU A 103 -6.50 0.70 -10.30
CA LEU A 103 -7.40 0.28 -9.22
C LEU A 103 -8.85 0.57 -9.58
N LEU A 104 -9.13 1.75 -10.11
CA LEU A 104 -10.49 2.12 -10.50
C LEU A 104 -11.02 1.20 -11.60
N GLU A 105 -10.19 0.82 -12.55
CA GLU A 105 -10.59 -0.10 -13.60
C GLU A 105 -10.92 -1.48 -13.04
N MET A 106 -10.14 -1.95 -12.08
CA MET A 106 -10.39 -3.24 -11.44
C MET A 106 -11.74 -3.29 -10.73
N LEU A 107 -12.19 -2.16 -10.21
CA LEU A 107 -13.38 -2.08 -9.39
C LEU A 107 -14.63 -1.65 -10.17
N SER A 108 -14.48 -1.36 -11.44
CA SER A 108 -15.60 -0.91 -12.26
C SER A 108 -16.32 -2.06 -12.97
#